data_fe5cda3c1b277cfd5657c595ec1ae3d3
#
_entry.id   fe5cda3c1b277cfd5657c595ec1ae3d3
#
_cell.length_a   1.000
_cell.length_b   1.000
_cell.length_c   1.000
_cell.angle_alpha   90.00
_cell.angle_beta   90.00
_cell.angle_gamma   90.00
#
_symmetry.space_group_name_H-M   'P 1'
#
loop_
_entity.id
_entity.type
_entity.pdbx_description
1 polymer ?
#
loop_
_entity_poly.entity_id
_entity_poly.type
_entity_poly.pdbx_seq_one_letter_code
_entity_poly.pdbx_strand_id
1 'polypeptide(L)'
;MIALESEQIDEAIAAGLDYVQFDFPLYPMLVSQAYLDVFAQMGASFQQLMDRSIAADKKIAERLPDHVTRAIHLCRGNWRSRHMVSGSLEPVAERMFNELPYDAFFIEWEDIKREGGYEALRFVPKGKMVIMGIVNSKVPEVEPADSLVRKIDSAAKYLDISQLGISPQCGFASTMHGNELDEVAQWRKLEQMVKAADKVWAGASIAA
;
A
#
# COMPACT_ATOMS: atom_id res chain seq x y z
N MET A 1 1.35 1.38 23.10
CA MET A 1 1.41 0.86 21.72
C MET A 1 2.84 0.95 21.19
N ILE A 2 3.41 2.13 20.96
CA ILE A 2 4.79 2.27 20.42
C ILE A 2 5.83 1.44 21.22
N ALA A 3 5.76 1.37 22.54
CA ALA A 3 6.71 0.61 23.35
C ALA A 3 6.64 -0.92 23.10
N LEU A 4 5.43 -1.48 22.97
CA LEU A 4 5.24 -2.91 22.69
C LEU A 4 5.70 -3.28 21.28
N GLU A 5 5.35 -2.47 20.29
CA GLU A 5 5.82 -2.65 18.91
C GLU A 5 7.35 -2.56 18.84
N SER A 6 7.96 -1.65 19.63
CA SER A 6 9.41 -1.51 19.71
C SER A 6 10.10 -2.76 20.25
N GLU A 7 9.58 -3.40 21.29
CA GLU A 7 10.14 -4.65 21.84
C GLU A 7 10.07 -5.78 20.80
N GLN A 8 8.95 -5.93 20.10
CA GLN A 8 8.79 -6.93 19.04
C GLN A 8 9.76 -6.72 17.87
N ILE A 9 9.96 -5.46 17.48
CA ILE A 9 10.92 -5.08 16.43
C ILE A 9 12.36 -5.43 16.88
N ASP A 10 12.74 -5.08 18.12
CA ASP A 10 14.08 -5.37 18.64
C ASP A 10 14.35 -6.88 18.68
N GLU A 11 13.38 -7.70 19.07
CA GLU A 11 13.47 -9.17 19.03
C GLU A 11 13.61 -9.69 17.58
N ALA A 12 12.84 -9.16 16.64
CA ALA A 12 12.91 -9.54 15.24
C ALA A 12 14.25 -9.16 14.58
N ILE A 13 14.79 -7.97 14.89
CA ILE A 13 16.13 -7.54 14.48
C ILE A 13 17.19 -8.50 14.99
N ALA A 14 17.11 -8.87 16.28
CA ALA A 14 18.04 -9.82 16.89
C ALA A 14 17.96 -11.22 16.25
N ALA A 15 16.81 -11.58 15.69
CA ALA A 15 16.60 -12.82 14.93
C ALA A 15 17.02 -12.73 13.45
N GLY A 16 17.54 -11.61 12.99
CA GLY A 16 18.02 -11.41 11.61
C GLY A 16 16.99 -10.84 10.65
N LEU A 17 16.12 -9.94 11.12
CA LEU A 17 15.16 -9.23 10.28
C LEU A 17 15.88 -8.37 9.23
N ASP A 18 15.52 -8.51 7.96
CA ASP A 18 16.02 -7.72 6.82
C ASP A 18 14.90 -6.95 6.10
N TYR A 19 13.64 -7.26 6.40
CA TYR A 19 12.45 -6.60 5.86
C TYR A 19 11.34 -6.52 6.90
N VAL A 20 10.69 -5.36 7.01
CA VAL A 20 9.50 -5.16 7.84
C VAL A 20 8.42 -4.42 7.07
N GLN A 21 7.18 -4.86 7.23
CA GLN A 21 6.01 -4.18 6.68
C GLN A 21 5.01 -3.87 7.78
N PHE A 22 4.67 -2.60 7.92
CA PHE A 22 3.61 -2.14 8.80
C PHE A 22 2.29 -2.05 8.03
N ASP A 23 1.18 -2.39 8.66
CA ASP A 23 -0.16 -2.15 8.12
C ASP A 23 -0.81 -0.98 8.84
N PHE A 24 -1.05 0.12 8.12
CA PHE A 24 -1.58 1.34 8.73
C PHE A 24 -2.67 1.99 7.88
N PRO A 25 -3.95 1.77 8.21
CA PRO A 25 -5.07 2.23 7.40
C PRO A 25 -5.42 3.72 7.58
N LEU A 26 -4.80 4.44 8.53
CA LEU A 26 -5.23 5.81 8.86
C LEU A 26 -5.03 6.79 7.70
N TYR A 27 -3.92 6.74 6.96
CA TYR A 27 -3.70 7.64 5.83
C TYR A 27 -4.81 7.52 4.76
N PRO A 28 -5.22 6.32 4.33
CA PRO A 28 -6.42 6.18 3.50
C PRO A 28 -7.72 6.65 4.17
N MET A 29 -7.89 6.47 5.47
CA MET A 29 -9.08 6.99 6.17
C MET A 29 -9.17 8.52 6.13
N LEU A 30 -8.04 9.22 6.14
CA LEU A 30 -7.98 10.69 6.08
C LEU A 30 -8.39 11.28 4.73
N VAL A 31 -8.57 10.45 3.68
CA VAL A 31 -9.11 10.92 2.40
C VAL A 31 -10.60 10.64 2.23
N SER A 32 -11.24 10.02 3.22
CA SER A 32 -12.67 9.71 3.22
C SER A 32 -13.44 10.70 4.08
N GLN A 33 -14.37 11.45 3.48
CA GLN A 33 -15.19 12.42 4.20
C GLN A 33 -15.93 11.79 5.38
N ALA A 34 -16.45 10.56 5.21
CA ALA A 34 -17.14 9.85 6.29
C ALA A 34 -16.28 9.65 7.54
N TYR A 35 -14.99 9.30 7.35
CA TYR A 35 -14.06 9.17 8.48
C TYR A 35 -13.62 10.52 9.04
N LEU A 36 -13.43 11.52 8.20
CA LEU A 36 -13.14 12.89 8.65
C LEU A 36 -14.24 13.43 9.56
N ASP A 37 -15.49 13.18 9.23
CA ASP A 37 -16.66 13.58 10.04
C ASP A 37 -16.65 12.86 11.41
N VAL A 38 -16.32 11.56 11.44
CA VAL A 38 -16.17 10.79 12.70
C VAL A 38 -15.03 11.35 13.55
N PHE A 39 -13.88 11.60 12.94
CA PHE A 39 -12.72 12.15 13.67
C PHE A 39 -13.00 13.56 14.21
N ALA A 40 -13.71 14.40 13.45
CA ALA A 40 -14.12 15.72 13.90
C ALA A 40 -15.09 15.65 15.11
N GLN A 41 -16.05 14.71 15.12
CA GLN A 41 -16.90 14.44 16.28
C GLN A 41 -16.11 13.99 17.52
N MET A 42 -14.98 13.30 17.31
CA MET A 42 -14.05 12.92 18.38
C MET A 42 -13.10 14.05 18.78
N GLY A 43 -13.22 15.24 18.20
CA GLY A 43 -12.38 16.42 18.49
C GLY A 43 -11.02 16.40 17.81
N ALA A 44 -10.80 15.55 16.79
CA ALA A 44 -9.55 15.46 16.06
C ALA A 44 -9.66 16.09 14.67
N SER A 45 -8.74 16.98 14.31
CA SER A 45 -8.65 17.55 12.96
C SER A 45 -7.76 16.71 12.05
N PHE A 46 -7.97 16.84 10.73
CA PHE A 46 -7.10 16.24 9.70
C PHE A 46 -5.61 16.53 9.98
N GLN A 47 -5.25 17.79 10.23
CA GLN A 47 -3.87 18.19 10.48
C GLN A 47 -3.28 17.50 11.72
N GLN A 48 -4.03 17.49 12.83
CA GLN A 48 -3.58 16.82 14.06
C GLN A 48 -3.36 15.32 13.86
N LEU A 49 -4.23 14.66 13.09
CA LEU A 49 -4.10 13.23 12.79
C LEU A 49 -2.88 12.96 11.91
N MET A 50 -2.68 13.75 10.85
CA MET A 50 -1.49 13.66 10.01
C MET A 50 -0.21 13.85 10.82
N ASP A 51 -0.12 14.91 11.62
CA ASP A 51 1.08 15.23 12.41
C ASP A 51 1.41 14.12 13.42
N ARG A 52 0.40 13.61 14.13
CA ARG A 52 0.58 12.53 15.12
C ARG A 52 0.98 11.22 14.48
N SER A 53 0.38 10.89 13.33
CA SER A 53 0.67 9.64 12.61
C SER A 53 2.09 9.65 12.07
N ILE A 54 2.49 10.71 11.38
CA ILE A 54 3.85 10.86 10.86
C ILE A 54 4.87 10.83 12.00
N ALA A 55 4.60 11.49 13.12
CA ALA A 55 5.48 11.47 14.28
C ALA A 55 5.60 10.08 14.92
N ALA A 56 4.53 9.28 14.93
CA ALA A 56 4.55 7.92 15.43
C ALA A 56 5.35 6.98 14.50
N ASP A 57 5.09 7.05 13.19
CA ASP A 57 5.82 6.27 12.18
C ASP A 57 7.33 6.57 12.22
N LYS A 58 7.72 7.84 12.33
CA LYS A 58 9.14 8.24 12.48
C LYS A 58 9.79 7.58 13.68
N LYS A 59 9.13 7.60 14.84
CA LYS A 59 9.67 6.99 16.08
C LYS A 59 9.84 5.48 15.98
N ILE A 60 8.95 4.79 15.27
CA ILE A 60 9.06 3.34 15.05
C ILE A 60 10.22 3.06 14.09
N ALA A 61 10.28 3.78 12.99
CA ALA A 61 11.27 3.54 11.94
C ALA A 61 12.71 3.93 12.37
N GLU A 62 12.88 4.93 13.23
CA GLU A 62 14.19 5.31 13.79
C GLU A 62 14.89 4.17 14.55
N ARG A 63 14.16 3.15 14.98
CA ARG A 63 14.73 1.97 15.65
C ARG A 63 15.26 0.91 14.68
N LEU A 64 14.84 0.97 13.42
CA LEU A 64 15.23 -0.02 12.41
C LEU A 64 16.62 0.30 11.86
N PRO A 65 17.56 -0.66 11.86
CA PRO A 65 18.85 -0.48 11.23
C PRO A 65 18.74 -0.17 9.73
N ASP A 66 19.75 0.49 9.17
CA ASP A 66 19.74 0.92 7.77
C ASP A 66 19.66 -0.23 6.76
N HIS A 67 20.10 -1.44 7.15
CA HIS A 67 20.01 -2.63 6.28
C HIS A 67 18.60 -3.21 6.21
N VAL A 68 17.69 -2.83 7.10
CA VAL A 68 16.31 -3.33 7.12
C VAL A 68 15.45 -2.52 6.18
N THR A 69 14.90 -3.16 5.16
CA THR A 69 13.92 -2.54 4.27
C THR A 69 12.61 -2.26 5.02
N ARG A 70 12.14 -1.04 4.96
CA ARG A 70 10.94 -0.55 5.65
C ARG A 70 9.80 -0.37 4.68
N ALA A 71 8.71 -1.09 4.87
CA ALA A 71 7.53 -0.97 4.04
C ALA A 71 6.29 -0.62 4.86
N ILE A 72 5.32 0.03 4.20
CA ILE A 72 4.00 0.29 4.76
C ILE A 72 2.91 -0.15 3.80
N HIS A 73 1.91 -0.88 4.30
CA HIS A 73 0.68 -1.18 3.57
C HIS A 73 -0.42 -0.19 3.95
N LEU A 74 -0.96 0.47 2.95
CA LEU A 74 -2.03 1.46 3.07
C LEU A 74 -3.36 0.79 2.72
N CYS A 75 -3.93 0.09 3.69
CA CYS A 75 -5.14 -0.70 3.55
C CYS A 75 -6.39 0.17 3.37
N ARG A 76 -7.25 -0.21 2.42
CA ARG A 76 -8.58 0.40 2.25
C ARG A 76 -9.71 -0.45 2.81
N GLY A 77 -9.36 -1.50 3.56
CA GLY A 77 -10.27 -2.44 4.16
C GLY A 77 -10.59 -3.63 3.26
N ASN A 78 -10.71 -4.78 3.90
CA ASN A 78 -11.14 -6.02 3.26
C ASN A 78 -11.90 -6.86 4.29
N TRP A 79 -13.20 -6.64 4.38
CA TRP A 79 -14.07 -7.50 5.17
C TRP A 79 -15.10 -8.17 4.27
N ARG A 80 -14.97 -9.51 4.09
CA ARG A 80 -15.90 -10.28 3.26
C ARG A 80 -16.09 -9.62 1.90
N SER A 81 -14.98 -9.38 1.21
CA SER A 81 -14.92 -8.72 -0.10
C SER A 81 -15.33 -7.23 -0.13
N ARG A 82 -15.53 -6.58 1.02
CA ARG A 82 -15.94 -5.17 1.08
C ARG A 82 -14.78 -4.27 1.46
N HIS A 83 -14.59 -3.22 0.71
CA HIS A 83 -13.73 -2.12 1.09
C HIS A 83 -14.45 -1.19 2.10
N MET A 84 -13.67 -0.46 2.90
CA MET A 84 -14.19 0.48 3.91
C MET A 84 -13.94 1.93 3.53
N VAL A 85 -12.89 2.19 2.73
CA VAL A 85 -12.41 3.54 2.44
C VAL A 85 -12.39 3.81 0.93
N SER A 86 -12.92 4.96 0.54
CA SER A 86 -12.86 5.50 -0.81
C SER A 86 -12.28 6.91 -0.79
N GLY A 87 -11.68 7.34 -1.87
CA GLY A 87 -11.11 8.67 -2.02
C GLY A 87 -9.70 8.64 -2.61
N SER A 88 -9.33 9.73 -3.29
CA SER A 88 -7.98 9.92 -3.82
C SER A 88 -6.98 10.15 -2.70
N LEU A 89 -5.76 9.63 -2.84
CA LEU A 89 -4.66 9.90 -1.92
C LEU A 89 -4.10 11.33 -2.03
N GLU A 90 -4.54 12.11 -3.01
CA GLU A 90 -4.04 13.44 -3.29
C GLU A 90 -3.89 14.34 -2.04
N PRO A 91 -4.87 14.39 -1.10
CA PRO A 91 -4.76 15.24 0.09
C PRO A 91 -3.65 14.87 1.07
N VAL A 92 -3.19 13.63 1.06
CA VAL A 92 -2.17 13.13 2.00
C VAL A 92 -0.83 12.82 1.32
N ALA A 93 -0.81 12.69 -0.01
CA ALA A 93 0.27 12.09 -0.78
C ALA A 93 1.61 12.83 -0.60
N GLU A 94 1.63 14.16 -0.71
CA GLU A 94 2.87 14.93 -0.59
C GLU A 94 3.55 14.71 0.74
N ARG A 95 2.81 14.85 1.84
CA ARG A 95 3.35 14.64 3.19
C ARG A 95 3.69 13.17 3.43
N MET A 96 2.80 12.27 3.04
CA MET A 96 2.97 10.84 3.22
C MET A 96 4.25 10.33 2.54
N PHE A 97 4.47 10.63 1.27
CA PHE A 97 5.64 10.14 0.55
C PHE A 97 6.95 10.81 0.98
N ASN A 98 6.91 12.09 1.37
CA ASN A 98 8.13 12.83 1.69
C ASN A 98 8.52 12.78 3.17
N GLU A 99 7.56 12.68 4.10
CA GLU A 99 7.84 12.72 5.53
C GLU A 99 7.94 11.33 6.17
N LEU A 100 7.30 10.30 5.61
CA LEU A 100 7.37 8.94 6.16
C LEU A 100 8.70 8.27 5.84
N PRO A 101 9.32 7.58 6.79
CA PRO A 101 10.65 6.98 6.65
C PRO A 101 10.59 5.56 6.07
N TYR A 102 9.67 5.32 5.13
CA TYR A 102 9.52 4.03 4.46
C TYR A 102 10.20 4.02 3.10
N ASP A 103 10.77 2.87 2.74
CA ASP A 103 11.42 2.61 1.47
C ASP A 103 10.40 2.16 0.41
N ALA A 104 9.32 1.48 0.84
CA ALA A 104 8.27 0.98 -0.03
C ALA A 104 6.86 1.24 0.52
N PHE A 105 5.95 1.62 -0.39
CA PHE A 105 4.54 1.89 -0.10
C PHE A 105 3.67 0.92 -0.87
N PHE A 106 2.97 0.02 -0.18
CA PHE A 106 1.98 -0.89 -0.75
C PHE A 106 0.60 -0.21 -0.70
N ILE A 107 0.06 0.13 -1.86
CA ILE A 107 -1.15 0.96 -1.96
C ILE A 107 -2.21 0.24 -2.76
N GLU A 108 -3.40 0.04 -2.20
CA GLU A 108 -4.55 -0.45 -2.95
C GLU A 108 -4.98 0.57 -4.01
N TRP A 109 -4.97 0.15 -5.30
CA TRP A 109 -5.27 1.03 -6.43
C TRP A 109 -5.91 0.29 -7.60
N GLU A 110 -6.93 -0.53 -7.33
CA GLU A 110 -7.55 -1.36 -8.37
C GLU A 110 -8.68 -0.66 -9.13
N ASP A 111 -9.36 0.31 -8.50
CA ASP A 111 -10.47 1.06 -9.10
C ASP A 111 -10.25 2.58 -9.00
N ILE A 112 -9.83 3.18 -10.12
CA ILE A 112 -9.57 4.62 -10.20
C ILE A 112 -10.84 5.49 -9.99
N LYS A 113 -12.05 4.94 -10.18
CA LYS A 113 -13.29 5.66 -9.89
C LYS A 113 -13.53 5.81 -8.39
N ARG A 114 -13.08 4.82 -7.62
CA ARG A 114 -13.17 4.81 -6.17
C ARG A 114 -11.98 5.48 -5.50
N GLU A 115 -10.79 5.26 -6.02
CA GLU A 115 -9.50 5.55 -5.38
C GLU A 115 -8.79 6.77 -5.97
N GLY A 116 -9.34 7.35 -7.01
CA GLY A 116 -8.69 8.41 -7.78
C GLY A 116 -7.64 7.89 -8.75
N GLY A 117 -7.16 8.77 -9.61
CA GLY A 117 -6.10 8.47 -10.56
C GLY A 117 -4.72 8.36 -9.91
N TYR A 118 -3.70 8.19 -10.74
CA TYR A 118 -2.32 7.97 -10.29
C TYR A 118 -1.52 9.28 -10.12
N GLU A 119 -2.16 10.44 -10.22
CA GLU A 119 -1.52 11.76 -10.17
C GLU A 119 -0.72 11.99 -8.88
N ALA A 120 -1.20 11.40 -7.78
CA ALA A 120 -0.54 11.47 -6.47
C ALA A 120 0.88 10.88 -6.48
N LEU A 121 1.21 10.00 -7.43
CA LEU A 121 2.53 9.40 -7.58
C LEU A 121 3.64 10.43 -7.91
N ARG A 122 3.28 11.61 -8.43
CA ARG A 122 4.26 12.69 -8.69
C ARG A 122 4.98 13.19 -7.44
N PHE A 123 4.44 12.92 -6.27
CA PHE A 123 5.04 13.30 -4.98
C PHE A 123 6.04 12.27 -4.44
N VAL A 124 6.18 11.10 -5.07
CA VAL A 124 7.09 10.05 -4.62
C VAL A 124 8.54 10.45 -4.88
N PRO A 125 9.38 10.56 -3.84
CA PRO A 125 10.78 10.91 -4.02
C PRO A 125 11.57 9.78 -4.72
N LYS A 126 12.69 10.14 -5.32
CA LYS A 126 13.64 9.15 -5.85
C LYS A 126 14.13 8.22 -4.73
N GLY A 127 14.27 6.94 -5.05
CA GLY A 127 14.75 5.91 -4.11
C GLY A 127 13.64 5.26 -3.29
N LYS A 128 12.39 5.71 -3.41
CA LYS A 128 11.24 5.03 -2.79
C LYS A 128 10.45 4.24 -3.83
N MET A 129 9.92 3.10 -3.43
CA MET A 129 9.11 2.22 -4.27
C MET A 129 7.62 2.41 -3.98
N VAL A 130 6.78 2.29 -5.00
CA VAL A 130 5.34 2.14 -4.85
C VAL A 130 4.90 0.81 -5.44
N ILE A 131 4.37 -0.05 -4.61
CA ILE A 131 3.82 -1.34 -5.00
C ILE A 131 2.31 -1.17 -5.13
N MET A 132 1.84 -1.15 -6.37
CA MET A 132 0.42 -0.92 -6.67
C MET A 132 -0.38 -2.20 -6.48
N GLY A 133 -1.31 -2.20 -5.54
CA GLY A 133 -2.29 -3.25 -5.31
C GLY A 133 -3.40 -3.20 -6.35
N ILE A 134 -3.08 -3.51 -7.61
CA ILE A 134 -3.99 -3.40 -8.76
C ILE A 134 -4.70 -4.70 -9.11
N VAL A 135 -4.36 -5.81 -8.47
CA VAL A 135 -5.05 -7.09 -8.62
C VAL A 135 -6.09 -7.21 -7.50
N ASN A 136 -7.36 -7.24 -7.88
CA ASN A 136 -8.46 -7.25 -6.92
C ASN A 136 -8.53 -8.59 -6.17
N SER A 137 -8.34 -8.57 -4.87
CA SER A 137 -8.43 -9.75 -4.00
C SER A 137 -9.83 -10.00 -3.42
N LYS A 138 -10.84 -9.23 -3.84
CA LYS A 138 -12.18 -9.23 -3.26
C LYS A 138 -13.24 -9.92 -4.11
N VAL A 139 -12.98 -10.08 -5.41
CA VAL A 139 -13.92 -10.65 -6.39
C VAL A 139 -13.26 -11.77 -7.21
N PRO A 140 -14.03 -12.76 -7.71
CA PRO A 140 -13.49 -13.90 -8.45
C PRO A 140 -13.04 -13.56 -9.88
N GLU A 141 -13.51 -12.45 -10.45
CA GLU A 141 -13.18 -12.04 -11.82
C GLU A 141 -11.67 -11.83 -11.97
N VAL A 142 -11.09 -12.53 -12.96
CA VAL A 142 -9.65 -12.49 -13.22
C VAL A 142 -9.33 -11.36 -14.19
N GLU A 143 -8.53 -10.42 -13.76
CA GLU A 143 -8.06 -9.33 -14.63
C GLU A 143 -7.04 -9.86 -15.64
N PRO A 144 -7.25 -9.63 -16.96
CA PRO A 144 -6.26 -10.00 -17.97
C PRO A 144 -4.94 -9.23 -17.77
N ALA A 145 -3.80 -9.89 -18.01
CA ALA A 145 -2.48 -9.27 -17.88
C ALA A 145 -2.35 -7.94 -18.63
N ASP A 146 -2.95 -7.82 -19.84
CA ASP A 146 -2.92 -6.57 -20.61
C ASP A 146 -3.68 -5.42 -19.94
N SER A 147 -4.69 -5.71 -19.12
CA SER A 147 -5.38 -4.69 -18.34
C SER A 147 -4.53 -4.17 -17.20
N LEU A 148 -3.75 -5.07 -16.56
CA LEU A 148 -2.78 -4.70 -15.52
C LEU A 148 -1.64 -3.87 -16.12
N VAL A 149 -1.10 -4.26 -17.29
CA VAL A 149 -0.10 -3.46 -18.02
C VAL A 149 -0.59 -2.05 -18.29
N ARG A 150 -1.83 -1.88 -18.77
CA ARG A 150 -2.39 -0.53 -19.00
C ARG A 150 -2.49 0.32 -17.72
N LYS A 151 -2.73 -0.29 -16.57
CA LYS A 151 -2.71 0.42 -15.27
C LYS A 151 -1.28 0.86 -14.93
N ILE A 152 -0.29 -0.02 -15.13
CA ILE A 152 1.14 0.29 -14.92
C ILE A 152 1.58 1.43 -15.85
N ASP A 153 1.25 1.36 -17.13
CA ASP A 153 1.57 2.43 -18.12
C ASP A 153 0.94 3.77 -17.73
N SER A 154 -0.24 3.72 -17.14
CA SER A 154 -0.93 4.94 -16.68
C SER A 154 -0.24 5.55 -15.44
N ALA A 155 0.25 4.72 -14.52
CA ALA A 155 1.03 5.15 -13.36
C ALA A 155 2.42 5.64 -13.75
N ALA A 156 3.06 5.01 -14.74
CA ALA A 156 4.38 5.36 -15.25
C ALA A 156 4.46 6.77 -15.89
N LYS A 157 3.32 7.41 -16.10
CA LYS A 157 3.29 8.84 -16.51
C LYS A 157 3.66 9.79 -15.38
N TYR A 158 3.60 9.35 -14.14
CA TYR A 158 3.80 10.15 -12.93
C TYR A 158 4.99 9.71 -12.08
N LEU A 159 5.43 8.45 -12.22
CA LEU A 159 6.55 7.89 -11.48
C LEU A 159 7.37 6.98 -12.40
N ASP A 160 8.70 7.01 -12.26
CA ASP A 160 9.59 6.15 -13.04
C ASP A 160 9.23 4.67 -12.83
N ILE A 161 9.25 3.91 -13.94
CA ILE A 161 8.88 2.47 -13.93
C ILE A 161 9.76 1.63 -12.99
N SER A 162 11.01 2.06 -12.75
CA SER A 162 11.93 1.42 -11.82
C SER A 162 11.55 1.61 -10.35
N GLN A 163 10.65 2.55 -10.06
CA GLN A 163 10.09 2.79 -8.73
C GLN A 163 8.68 2.17 -8.56
N LEU A 164 8.18 1.49 -9.60
CA LEU A 164 6.88 0.84 -9.57
C LEU A 164 7.02 -0.67 -9.40
N GLY A 165 6.10 -1.25 -8.64
CA GLY A 165 5.86 -2.68 -8.58
C GLY A 165 4.36 -2.96 -8.56
N ILE A 166 3.96 -4.23 -8.61
CA ILE A 166 2.55 -4.63 -8.52
C ILE A 166 2.35 -5.74 -7.51
N SER A 167 1.17 -5.75 -6.92
CA SER A 167 0.72 -6.78 -5.98
C SER A 167 -0.79 -6.99 -6.09
N PRO A 168 -1.33 -8.06 -5.47
CA PRO A 168 -2.72 -8.05 -5.02
C PRO A 168 -2.92 -6.90 -4.02
N GLN A 169 -4.18 -6.62 -3.69
CA GLN A 169 -4.54 -5.64 -2.65
C GLN A 169 -4.16 -6.15 -1.24
N CYS A 170 -5.14 -6.34 -0.36
CA CYS A 170 -4.98 -7.11 0.86
C CYS A 170 -4.79 -8.60 0.55
N GLY A 171 -4.79 -9.48 1.55
CA GLY A 171 -4.84 -10.92 1.30
C GLY A 171 -6.15 -11.36 0.64
N PHE A 172 -6.16 -12.55 0.04
CA PHE A 172 -7.36 -13.17 -0.57
C PHE A 172 -8.35 -13.68 0.49
N ALA A 173 -7.94 -13.71 1.75
CA ALA A 173 -8.78 -14.03 2.91
C ALA A 173 -8.29 -13.24 4.13
N SER A 174 -8.43 -11.91 4.11
CA SER A 174 -7.92 -11.01 5.17
C SER A 174 -8.58 -11.20 6.53
N THR A 175 -9.70 -11.92 6.62
CA THR A 175 -10.38 -12.28 7.86
C THR A 175 -10.78 -13.76 7.87
N MET A 176 -11.16 -14.27 9.03
CA MET A 176 -11.66 -15.66 9.17
C MET A 176 -12.88 -15.98 8.29
N HIS A 177 -13.57 -14.96 7.78
CA HIS A 177 -14.72 -15.14 6.89
C HIS A 177 -14.34 -15.32 5.42
N GLY A 178 -13.06 -15.05 5.08
CA GLY A 178 -12.59 -15.08 3.69
C GLY A 178 -13.22 -14.01 2.80
N ASN A 179 -12.97 -14.13 1.51
CA ASN A 179 -13.52 -13.29 0.44
C ASN A 179 -14.40 -14.11 -0.50
N GLU A 180 -15.16 -13.43 -1.37
CA GLU A 180 -16.06 -14.04 -2.35
C GLU A 180 -15.29 -14.55 -3.59
N LEU A 181 -14.21 -15.31 -3.36
CA LEU A 181 -13.45 -15.97 -4.41
C LEU A 181 -12.86 -17.28 -3.88
N ASP A 182 -12.66 -18.22 -4.78
CA ASP A 182 -12.06 -19.52 -4.48
C ASP A 182 -10.54 -19.54 -4.74
N GLU A 183 -9.89 -20.63 -4.34
CA GLU A 183 -8.47 -20.83 -4.53
C GLU A 183 -8.08 -20.86 -6.02
N VAL A 184 -8.95 -21.36 -6.89
CA VAL A 184 -8.69 -21.40 -8.35
C VAL A 184 -8.62 -19.98 -8.92
N ALA A 185 -9.56 -19.12 -8.52
CA ALA A 185 -9.54 -17.72 -8.92
C ALA A 185 -8.29 -17.00 -8.40
N GLN A 186 -7.90 -17.26 -7.13
CA GLN A 186 -6.67 -16.72 -6.56
C GLN A 186 -5.45 -17.05 -7.43
N TRP A 187 -5.23 -18.32 -7.75
CA TRP A 187 -4.08 -18.74 -8.55
C TRP A 187 -4.10 -18.16 -9.96
N ARG A 188 -5.27 -18.09 -10.60
CA ARG A 188 -5.43 -17.45 -11.91
C ARG A 188 -5.08 -15.96 -11.88
N LYS A 189 -5.48 -15.24 -10.84
CA LYS A 189 -5.13 -13.83 -10.65
C LYS A 189 -3.62 -13.64 -10.48
N LEU A 190 -2.98 -14.46 -9.65
CA LEU A 190 -1.52 -14.43 -9.48
C LEU A 190 -0.79 -14.74 -10.78
N GLU A 191 -1.27 -15.70 -11.56
CA GLU A 191 -0.73 -16.01 -12.89
C GLU A 191 -0.80 -14.80 -13.85
N GLN A 192 -1.93 -14.08 -13.88
CA GLN A 192 -2.05 -12.88 -14.72
C GLN A 192 -1.16 -11.73 -14.22
N MET A 193 -0.98 -11.61 -12.91
CA MET A 193 -0.07 -10.64 -12.31
C MET A 193 1.38 -10.91 -12.73
N VAL A 194 1.85 -12.15 -12.64
CA VAL A 194 3.19 -12.55 -13.10
C VAL A 194 3.37 -12.28 -14.58
N LYS A 195 2.39 -12.66 -15.43
CA LYS A 195 2.43 -12.35 -16.87
C LYS A 195 2.50 -10.84 -17.17
N ALA A 196 1.83 -10.03 -16.38
CA ALA A 196 1.93 -8.57 -16.51
C ALA A 196 3.30 -8.05 -16.11
N ALA A 197 3.84 -8.54 -14.99
CA ALA A 197 5.18 -8.21 -14.52
C ALA A 197 6.25 -8.58 -15.56
N ASP A 198 6.18 -9.78 -16.12
CA ASP A 198 7.11 -10.23 -17.17
C ASP A 198 7.05 -9.33 -18.42
N LYS A 199 5.86 -8.85 -18.81
CA LYS A 199 5.72 -7.93 -19.95
C LYS A 199 6.36 -6.57 -19.70
N VAL A 200 6.31 -6.08 -18.48
CA VAL A 200 6.77 -4.73 -18.12
C VAL A 200 8.24 -4.71 -17.74
N TRP A 201 8.69 -5.70 -16.97
CA TRP A 201 10.04 -5.73 -16.39
C TRP A 201 10.91 -6.88 -16.92
N ALA A 202 10.49 -7.64 -17.98
CA ALA A 202 11.31 -8.65 -18.59
C ALA A 202 12.61 -8.02 -19.17
N GLY A 203 13.75 -8.31 -18.55
CA GLY A 203 15.05 -7.73 -18.88
C GLY A 203 15.54 -6.63 -17.94
N ALA A 204 14.76 -6.18 -16.97
CA ALA A 204 15.32 -5.44 -15.84
C ALA A 204 16.09 -6.40 -14.97
N SER A 205 17.43 -6.34 -14.99
CA SER A 205 18.24 -7.03 -13.99
C SER A 205 17.83 -6.49 -12.62
N ILE A 206 17.32 -7.35 -11.77
CA ILE A 206 17.16 -7.04 -10.34
C ILE A 206 18.60 -6.82 -9.85
N ALA A 207 18.96 -5.55 -9.63
CA ALA A 207 20.19 -5.23 -8.93
C ALA A 207 20.02 -5.78 -7.50
N ALA A 208 20.79 -6.81 -7.18
CA ALA A 208 20.83 -7.39 -5.85
C ALA A 208 21.53 -6.45 -4.88
#